data_17e22ece6b0d6c098defab5477c05f3f
#
_entry.id   17e22ece6b0d6c098defab5477c05f3f
#
_cell.length_a   1.000
_cell.length_b   1.000
_cell.length_c   1.000
_cell.angle_alpha   90.00
_cell.angle_beta   90.00
_cell.angle_gamma   90.00
#
_symmetry.space_group_name_H-M   'P 1'
#
loop_
_entity.id
_entity.type
_entity.pdbx_description
1 polymer ?
#
loop_
_entity_poly.entity_id
_entity_poly.type
_entity_poly.pdbx_seq_one_letter_code
_entity_poly.pdbx_strand_id
1 'polypeptide(L)'
;AMALANKENSGSKKIWGFDSFQGIPMAGEFDDVQVGIGEITHDKFAPLSERLISSGITVHSLESVISNFTNKGLYDSSIRFVKGWFQNTLPEIADQVESISILRLDGDLYESTLVCLEYLYPKVSKGGAVIVDDYLLTGCRVAVEHYFKSIDEPVPEMICVDGNMVHYFIK
;
A
#
# COMPACT_ATOMS: atom_id res chain seq x y z
N ALA A 1 -7.29 2.90 -12.53
CA ALA A 1 -6.76 1.90 -13.47
C ALA A 1 -7.36 0.52 -13.19
N MET A 2 -7.07 -0.16 -12.07
CA MET A 2 -7.51 -1.55 -11.79
C MET A 2 -9.03 -1.77 -11.92
N ALA A 3 -9.87 -0.89 -11.38
CA ALA A 3 -11.34 -1.00 -11.48
C ALA A 3 -11.84 -0.90 -12.93
N LEU A 4 -11.25 -0.02 -13.72
CA LEU A 4 -11.58 0.10 -15.15
C LEU A 4 -11.17 -1.17 -15.90
N ALA A 5 -9.93 -1.62 -15.72
CA ALA A 5 -9.44 -2.84 -16.36
C ALA A 5 -10.27 -4.07 -15.97
N ASN A 6 -10.66 -4.20 -14.70
CA ASN A 6 -11.52 -5.28 -14.24
C ASN A 6 -12.88 -5.24 -14.96
N LYS A 7 -13.50 -4.07 -15.05
CA LYS A 7 -14.80 -3.88 -15.72
C LYS A 7 -14.73 -4.22 -17.22
N GLU A 8 -13.67 -3.79 -17.90
CA GLU A 8 -13.44 -4.07 -19.33
C GLU A 8 -13.18 -5.55 -19.61
N ASN A 9 -12.64 -6.29 -18.63
CA ASN A 9 -12.29 -7.70 -18.72
C ASN A 9 -13.26 -8.63 -17.97
N SER A 10 -14.56 -8.39 -18.08
CA SER A 10 -15.64 -9.23 -17.54
C SER A 10 -15.97 -9.05 -16.04
N GLY A 11 -15.29 -8.15 -15.33
CA GLY A 11 -15.64 -7.75 -13.96
C GLY A 11 -15.60 -8.83 -12.87
N SER A 12 -14.86 -9.94 -13.09
CA SER A 12 -14.91 -11.12 -12.20
C SER A 12 -13.99 -11.04 -10.97
N LYS A 13 -13.11 -10.04 -10.90
CA LYS A 13 -12.16 -9.90 -9.79
C LYS A 13 -12.67 -8.95 -8.73
N LYS A 14 -12.46 -9.31 -7.46
CA LYS A 14 -12.68 -8.38 -6.34
C LYS A 14 -11.52 -7.40 -6.25
N ILE A 15 -11.84 -6.16 -5.93
CA ILE A 15 -10.86 -5.09 -5.72
C ILE A 15 -10.98 -4.62 -4.28
N TRP A 16 -9.87 -4.67 -3.57
CA TRP A 16 -9.76 -4.19 -2.22
C TRP A 16 -8.92 -2.93 -2.20
N GLY A 17 -9.45 -1.85 -1.60
CA GLY A 17 -8.73 -0.62 -1.34
C GLY A 17 -8.61 -0.41 0.16
N PHE A 18 -7.41 -0.53 0.67
CA PHE A 18 -7.08 -0.22 2.07
C PHE A 18 -6.50 1.18 2.12
N ASP A 19 -6.98 2.01 3.02
CA ASP A 19 -6.46 3.37 3.22
C ASP A 19 -6.92 3.88 4.59
N SER A 20 -6.12 4.74 5.20
CA SER A 20 -6.51 5.44 6.43
C SER A 20 -7.69 6.39 6.19
N PHE A 21 -7.79 6.97 4.99
CA PHE A 21 -8.64 8.10 4.63
C PHE A 21 -8.42 9.32 5.54
N GLN A 22 -7.21 9.39 6.10
CA GLN A 22 -6.73 10.48 6.94
C GLN A 22 -5.39 11.02 6.46
N GLY A 23 -4.87 10.49 5.33
CA GLY A 23 -3.56 10.82 4.77
C GLY A 23 -2.45 9.90 5.28
N ILE A 24 -1.21 10.33 5.07
CA ILE A 24 0.00 9.59 5.43
C ILE A 24 0.21 9.67 6.96
N PRO A 25 0.62 8.59 7.64
CA PRO A 25 0.97 8.66 9.06
C PRO A 25 2.29 9.39 9.30
N MET A 26 2.69 9.53 10.54
CA MET A 26 3.98 10.14 10.88
C MET A 26 5.13 9.18 10.54
N ALA A 27 6.18 9.73 9.89
CA ALA A 27 7.36 8.98 9.46
C ALA A 27 8.11 8.32 10.64
N GLY A 28 8.77 7.21 10.38
CA GLY A 28 9.55 6.45 11.35
C GLY A 28 11.08 6.54 11.13
N GLU A 29 11.79 5.69 11.86
CA GLU A 29 13.26 5.68 11.87
C GLU A 29 13.86 5.48 10.47
N PHE A 30 13.25 4.61 9.66
CA PHE A 30 13.76 4.24 8.33
C PHE A 30 13.30 5.17 7.21
N ASP A 31 12.45 6.15 7.51
CA ASP A 31 11.89 7.05 6.52
C ASP A 31 12.75 8.31 6.35
N ASP A 32 12.96 8.72 5.10
CA ASP A 32 13.66 9.96 4.79
C ASP A 32 12.74 11.18 4.93
N VAL A 33 13.27 12.20 5.60
CA VAL A 33 12.57 13.46 5.89
C VAL A 33 12.30 14.29 4.63
N GLN A 34 13.08 14.07 3.56
CA GLN A 34 13.23 15.06 2.48
C GLN A 34 12.28 14.87 1.29
N VAL A 35 11.50 13.80 1.24
CA VAL A 35 10.72 13.49 0.03
C VAL A 35 9.22 13.70 0.31
N GLY A 36 8.77 14.95 0.20
CA GLY A 36 7.34 15.28 0.10
C GLY A 36 6.53 15.22 1.39
N ILE A 37 7.08 14.75 2.49
CA ILE A 37 6.37 14.54 3.77
C ILE A 37 6.53 15.74 4.72
N GLY A 38 7.23 16.79 4.28
CA GLY A 38 7.50 17.97 5.10
C GLY A 38 8.61 17.78 6.13
N GLU A 39 8.83 18.79 6.95
CA GLU A 39 9.81 18.74 8.03
C GLU A 39 9.31 17.83 9.15
N ILE A 40 10.10 16.84 9.58
CA ILE A 40 9.75 15.99 10.73
C ILE A 40 9.80 16.85 11.99
N THR A 41 8.64 17.17 12.51
CA THR A 41 8.48 17.92 13.77
C THR A 41 8.18 17.02 14.99
N HIS A 42 8.14 15.69 14.78
CA HIS A 42 7.86 14.69 15.80
C HIS A 42 9.07 13.79 16.06
N ASP A 43 9.05 13.05 17.14
CA ASP A 43 10.04 12.02 17.43
C ASP A 43 9.82 10.78 16.54
N LYS A 44 10.67 10.62 15.51
CA LYS A 44 10.62 9.46 14.61
C LYS A 44 10.96 8.12 15.29
N PHE A 45 11.51 8.14 16.47
CA PHE A 45 11.78 6.96 17.29
C PHE A 45 10.64 6.65 18.29
N ALA A 46 9.60 7.49 18.33
CA ALA A 46 8.42 7.21 19.13
C ALA A 46 7.78 5.87 18.75
N PRO A 47 7.09 5.20 19.69
CA PRO A 47 6.36 3.97 19.38
C PRO A 47 5.40 4.13 18.20
N LEU A 48 5.23 3.08 17.40
CA LEU A 48 4.34 3.11 16.22
C LEU A 48 2.92 3.60 16.59
N SER A 49 2.39 3.18 17.74
CA SER A 49 1.07 3.61 18.22
C SER A 49 0.91 5.12 18.37
N GLU A 50 2.00 5.84 18.64
CA GLU A 50 2.03 7.30 18.75
C GLU A 50 2.22 7.98 17.37
N ARG A 51 2.75 7.25 16.40
CA ARG A 51 2.98 7.71 15.03
C ARG A 51 1.82 7.42 14.08
N LEU A 52 0.86 6.57 14.45
CA LEU A 52 -0.37 6.31 13.67
C LEU A 52 -1.39 7.45 13.83
N ILE A 53 -0.93 8.65 13.51
CA ILE A 53 -1.72 9.88 13.43
C ILE A 53 -1.46 10.56 12.09
N SER A 54 -2.43 11.30 11.58
CA SER A 54 -2.30 11.98 10.29
C SER A 54 -1.20 13.04 10.29
N SER A 55 -0.33 12.99 9.29
CA SER A 55 0.61 14.09 8.99
C SER A 55 -0.07 15.30 8.34
N GLY A 56 -1.34 15.17 7.94
CA GLY A 56 -2.06 16.18 7.16
C GLY A 56 -1.78 16.15 5.66
N ILE A 57 -0.94 15.24 5.18
CA ILE A 57 -0.55 15.12 3.77
C ILE A 57 -1.46 14.08 3.08
N THR A 58 -1.84 14.34 1.83
CA THR A 58 -2.69 13.46 0.98
C THR A 58 -4.02 13.05 1.62
N VAL A 59 -4.62 13.94 2.41
CA VAL A 59 -5.90 13.63 3.10
C VAL A 59 -7.06 13.63 2.12
N HIS A 60 -7.70 12.48 1.95
CA HIS A 60 -8.92 12.30 1.16
C HIS A 60 -9.94 11.48 1.93
N SER A 61 -11.18 11.95 2.02
CA SER A 61 -12.22 11.20 2.72
C SER A 61 -12.70 9.98 1.91
N LEU A 62 -13.12 8.92 2.60
CA LEU A 62 -13.72 7.74 1.97
C LEU A 62 -14.92 8.12 1.08
N GLU A 63 -15.74 9.06 1.55
CA GLU A 63 -16.92 9.53 0.82
C GLU A 63 -16.54 10.18 -0.51
N SER A 64 -15.46 10.97 -0.53
CA SER A 64 -14.96 11.61 -1.76
C SER A 64 -14.43 10.57 -2.74
N VAL A 65 -13.75 9.53 -2.25
CA VAL A 65 -13.26 8.42 -3.09
C VAL A 65 -14.41 7.63 -3.67
N ILE A 66 -15.40 7.24 -2.85
CA ILE A 66 -16.62 6.54 -3.32
C ILE A 66 -17.36 7.39 -4.35
N SER A 67 -17.53 8.69 -4.11
CA SER A 67 -18.17 9.60 -5.06
C SER A 67 -17.43 9.62 -6.40
N ASN A 68 -16.09 9.70 -6.39
CA ASN A 68 -15.28 9.67 -7.59
C ASN A 68 -15.43 8.38 -8.39
N PHE A 69 -15.48 7.22 -7.72
CA PHE A 69 -15.73 5.94 -8.37
C PHE A 69 -17.15 5.85 -8.95
N THR A 70 -18.15 6.32 -8.19
CA THR A 70 -19.55 6.36 -8.61
C THR A 70 -19.75 7.23 -9.84
N ASN A 71 -19.18 8.44 -9.84
CA ASN A 71 -19.28 9.39 -10.94
C ASN A 71 -18.64 8.84 -12.23
N LYS A 72 -17.67 7.95 -12.11
CA LYS A 72 -17.03 7.25 -13.25
C LYS A 72 -17.73 5.94 -13.60
N GLY A 73 -18.82 5.59 -12.93
CA GLY A 73 -19.51 4.31 -13.13
C GLY A 73 -18.66 3.08 -12.80
N LEU A 74 -17.71 3.22 -11.86
CA LEU A 74 -16.78 2.17 -11.48
C LEU A 74 -17.07 1.56 -10.10
N TYR A 75 -17.98 2.15 -9.31
CA TYR A 75 -18.32 1.65 -7.99
C TYR A 75 -19.44 0.62 -8.07
N ASP A 76 -19.13 -0.62 -7.74
CA ASP A 76 -20.07 -1.73 -7.70
C ASP A 76 -19.68 -2.74 -6.59
N SER A 77 -20.40 -3.86 -6.52
CA SER A 77 -20.19 -4.90 -5.50
C SER A 77 -18.84 -5.62 -5.58
N SER A 78 -18.06 -5.42 -6.65
CA SER A 78 -16.69 -5.96 -6.77
C SER A 78 -15.66 -5.14 -6.01
N ILE A 79 -16.01 -3.91 -5.60
CA ILE A 79 -15.10 -2.98 -4.92
C ILE A 79 -15.43 -2.90 -3.43
N ARG A 80 -14.42 -3.11 -2.61
CA ARG A 80 -14.49 -2.95 -1.17
C ARG A 80 -13.39 -2.01 -0.68
N PHE A 81 -13.78 -0.94 0.01
CA PHE A 81 -12.87 -0.07 0.73
C PHE A 81 -12.83 -0.46 2.20
N VAL A 82 -11.64 -0.48 2.76
CA VAL A 82 -11.38 -0.74 4.18
C VAL A 82 -10.71 0.49 4.77
N LYS A 83 -11.42 1.20 5.64
CA LYS A 83 -10.96 2.43 6.27
C LYS A 83 -10.21 2.14 7.56
N GLY A 84 -8.99 2.62 7.66
CA GLY A 84 -8.15 2.58 8.85
C GLY A 84 -6.68 2.41 8.50
N TRP A 85 -5.80 2.60 9.48
CA TRP A 85 -4.38 2.35 9.32
C TRP A 85 -4.13 0.88 8.99
N PHE A 86 -3.21 0.58 8.08
CA PHE A 86 -2.90 -0.79 7.66
C PHE A 86 -2.56 -1.69 8.83
N GLN A 87 -1.82 -1.17 9.81
CA GLN A 87 -1.41 -1.87 11.02
C GLN A 87 -2.60 -2.35 11.88
N ASN A 88 -3.74 -1.68 11.77
CA ASN A 88 -4.96 -2.04 12.50
C ASN A 88 -5.89 -2.93 11.66
N THR A 89 -6.02 -2.61 10.37
CA THR A 89 -7.02 -3.25 9.51
C THR A 89 -6.57 -4.57 8.89
N LEU A 90 -5.28 -4.69 8.53
CA LEU A 90 -4.78 -5.92 7.91
C LEU A 90 -4.83 -7.13 8.84
N PRO A 91 -4.44 -7.05 10.12
CA PRO A 91 -4.58 -8.17 11.05
C PRO A 91 -6.01 -8.71 11.17
N GLU A 92 -7.01 -7.85 11.02
CA GLU A 92 -8.42 -8.21 11.16
C GLU A 92 -9.05 -8.74 9.87
N ILE A 93 -8.62 -8.23 8.72
CA ILE A 93 -9.34 -8.40 7.45
C ILE A 93 -8.59 -9.21 6.42
N ALA A 94 -7.26 -9.31 6.51
CA ALA A 94 -6.46 -9.98 5.48
C ALA A 94 -6.94 -11.42 5.18
N ASP A 95 -7.46 -12.14 6.16
CA ASP A 95 -7.98 -13.51 5.95
C ASP A 95 -9.22 -13.59 5.07
N GLN A 96 -9.91 -12.47 4.85
CA GLN A 96 -11.02 -12.39 3.89
C GLN A 96 -10.54 -12.24 2.44
N VAL A 97 -9.25 -11.98 2.23
CA VAL A 97 -8.60 -11.93 0.92
C VAL A 97 -8.03 -13.31 0.62
N GLU A 98 -8.64 -14.04 -0.31
CA GLU A 98 -8.28 -15.44 -0.61
C GLU A 98 -6.99 -15.52 -1.43
N SER A 99 -6.95 -14.79 -2.55
CA SER A 99 -5.77 -14.75 -3.43
C SER A 99 -5.66 -13.41 -4.14
N ILE A 100 -4.43 -12.99 -4.43
CA ILE A 100 -4.13 -11.70 -5.04
C ILE A 100 -3.42 -11.93 -6.37
N SER A 101 -3.96 -11.39 -7.45
CA SER A 101 -3.30 -11.38 -8.77
C SER A 101 -2.41 -10.15 -8.96
N ILE A 102 -2.80 -9.01 -8.37
CA ILE A 102 -2.04 -7.76 -8.40
C ILE A 102 -2.10 -7.16 -7.00
N LEU A 103 -0.97 -6.98 -6.37
CA LEU A 103 -0.78 -6.24 -5.12
C LEU A 103 -0.08 -4.92 -5.44
N ARG A 104 -0.74 -3.77 -5.20
CA ARG A 104 -0.10 -2.45 -5.28
C ARG A 104 0.10 -1.91 -3.88
N LEU A 105 1.33 -1.65 -3.55
CA LEU A 105 1.78 -1.02 -2.32
C LEU A 105 2.04 0.47 -2.63
N ASP A 106 1.29 1.33 -1.96
CA ASP A 106 1.25 2.79 -2.15
C ASP A 106 1.06 3.40 -0.76
N GLY A 107 2.07 3.23 0.07
CA GLY A 107 2.00 3.55 1.48
C GLY A 107 3.08 4.51 1.96
N ASP A 108 3.95 4.98 1.03
CA ASP A 108 5.02 5.98 1.21
C ASP A 108 6.07 5.62 2.27
N LEU A 109 5.71 4.95 3.35
CA LEU A 109 6.53 4.76 4.54
C LEU A 109 6.91 3.29 4.78
N TYR A 110 8.00 3.10 5.52
CA TYR A 110 8.52 1.80 5.92
C TYR A 110 7.47 0.91 6.60
N GLU A 111 6.86 1.42 7.67
CA GLU A 111 5.88 0.67 8.47
C GLU A 111 4.64 0.27 7.66
N SER A 112 4.19 1.15 6.76
CA SER A 112 3.03 0.92 5.90
C SER A 112 3.34 -0.15 4.84
N THR A 113 4.52 -0.09 4.24
CA THR A 113 4.98 -1.05 3.23
C THR A 113 5.24 -2.42 3.84
N LEU A 114 5.92 -2.46 4.99
CA LEU A 114 6.26 -3.71 5.67
C LEU A 114 5.01 -4.49 6.09
N VAL A 115 4.06 -3.86 6.78
CA VAL A 115 2.83 -4.54 7.22
C VAL A 115 2.00 -5.06 6.05
N CYS A 116 1.97 -4.33 4.93
CA CYS A 116 1.29 -4.81 3.72
C CYS A 116 1.98 -6.05 3.14
N LEU A 117 3.30 -6.09 3.11
CA LEU A 117 4.04 -7.28 2.68
C LEU A 117 3.78 -8.47 3.59
N GLU A 118 3.82 -8.29 4.91
CA GLU A 118 3.61 -9.35 5.89
C GLU A 118 2.24 -10.04 5.75
N TYR A 119 1.18 -9.26 5.57
CA TYR A 119 -0.19 -9.78 5.52
C TYR A 119 -0.68 -10.15 4.11
N LEU A 120 -0.22 -9.46 3.07
CA LEU A 120 -0.79 -9.61 1.73
C LEU A 120 0.14 -10.34 0.75
N TYR A 121 1.47 -10.19 0.87
CA TYR A 121 2.37 -10.89 -0.04
C TYR A 121 2.23 -12.43 -0.01
N PRO A 122 2.04 -13.10 1.14
CA PRO A 122 1.80 -14.54 1.16
C PRO A 122 0.60 -14.97 0.30
N LYS A 123 -0.40 -14.09 0.15
CA LYS A 123 -1.63 -14.31 -0.61
C LYS A 123 -1.49 -14.00 -2.11
N VAL A 124 -0.40 -13.40 -2.54
CA VAL A 124 -0.12 -13.19 -3.96
C VAL A 124 0.10 -14.53 -4.64
N SER A 125 -0.65 -14.79 -5.69
CA SER A 125 -0.55 -16.03 -6.47
C SER A 125 0.79 -16.09 -7.20
N LYS A 126 1.30 -17.30 -7.45
CA LYS A 126 2.45 -17.49 -8.34
C LYS A 126 2.13 -16.89 -9.72
N GLY A 127 3.03 -16.06 -10.24
CA GLY A 127 2.82 -15.27 -11.45
C GLY A 127 2.03 -13.98 -11.22
N GLY A 128 1.62 -13.67 -9.99
CA GLY A 128 1.00 -12.40 -9.63
C GLY A 128 2.01 -11.26 -9.57
N ALA A 129 1.55 -10.05 -9.90
CA ALA A 129 2.38 -8.85 -9.87
C ALA A 129 2.33 -8.17 -8.50
N VAL A 130 3.50 -7.75 -8.01
CA VAL A 130 3.63 -6.86 -6.86
C VAL A 130 4.21 -5.54 -7.34
N ILE A 131 3.48 -4.45 -7.16
CA ILE A 131 3.86 -3.11 -7.56
C ILE A 131 4.17 -2.32 -6.28
N VAL A 132 5.36 -1.75 -6.21
CA VAL A 132 5.77 -0.82 -5.14
C VAL A 132 5.84 0.57 -5.75
N ASP A 133 4.88 1.42 -5.40
CA ASP A 133 4.71 2.74 -6.04
C ASP A 133 5.88 3.67 -5.72
N ASP A 134 6.32 3.63 -4.47
CA ASP A 134 7.31 4.54 -3.91
C ASP A 134 8.66 3.84 -3.63
N TYR A 135 9.08 2.91 -4.50
CA TYR A 135 10.25 2.06 -4.22
C TYR A 135 11.56 2.84 -4.02
N LEU A 136 11.70 4.03 -4.61
CA LEU A 136 12.88 4.87 -4.42
C LEU A 136 12.89 5.62 -3.07
N LEU A 137 11.78 5.68 -2.36
CA LEU A 137 11.79 6.14 -0.97
C LEU A 137 12.54 5.14 -0.10
N THR A 138 13.46 5.63 0.72
CA THR A 138 14.31 4.77 1.56
C THR A 138 13.48 3.84 2.42
N GLY A 139 12.42 4.35 3.07
CA GLY A 139 11.53 3.55 3.91
C GLY A 139 10.91 2.37 3.15
N CYS A 140 10.35 2.61 1.96
CA CYS A 140 9.75 1.56 1.15
C CYS A 140 10.76 0.50 0.70
N ARG A 141 11.94 0.92 0.23
CA ARG A 141 13.00 0.00 -0.18
C ARG A 141 13.49 -0.85 0.98
N VAL A 142 13.79 -0.23 2.12
CA VAL A 142 14.23 -0.94 3.33
C VAL A 142 13.16 -1.92 3.83
N ALA A 143 11.88 -1.56 3.74
CA ALA A 143 10.80 -2.47 4.09
C ALA A 143 10.77 -3.73 3.20
N VAL A 144 10.95 -3.57 1.89
CA VAL A 144 11.07 -4.70 0.96
C VAL A 144 12.28 -5.58 1.32
N GLU A 145 13.46 -4.98 1.51
CA GLU A 145 14.68 -5.70 1.88
C GLU A 145 14.52 -6.47 3.21
N HIS A 146 13.94 -5.83 4.24
CA HIS A 146 13.71 -6.45 5.54
C HIS A 146 12.68 -7.58 5.45
N TYR A 147 11.61 -7.40 4.70
CA TYR A 147 10.61 -8.45 4.52
C TYR A 147 11.21 -9.70 3.88
N PHE A 148 11.89 -9.57 2.73
CA PHE A 148 12.49 -10.73 2.06
C PHE A 148 13.58 -11.40 2.89
N LYS A 149 14.37 -10.63 3.62
CA LYS A 149 15.33 -11.16 4.60
C LYS A 149 14.63 -11.94 5.73
N SER A 150 13.48 -11.48 6.20
CA SER A 150 12.75 -12.15 7.30
C SER A 150 12.20 -13.52 6.92
N ILE A 151 11.93 -13.75 5.63
CA ILE A 151 11.45 -15.03 5.10
C ILE A 151 12.57 -15.89 4.45
N ASP A 152 13.83 -15.47 4.62
CA ASP A 152 15.03 -16.14 4.06
C ASP A 152 14.98 -16.29 2.53
N GLU A 153 14.42 -15.31 1.84
CA GLU A 153 14.35 -15.23 0.38
C GLU A 153 15.16 -14.02 -0.15
N PRO A 154 15.76 -14.13 -1.35
CA PRO A 154 16.41 -12.99 -1.98
C PRO A 154 15.38 -11.93 -2.37
N VAL A 155 15.77 -10.67 -2.29
CA VAL A 155 14.96 -9.57 -2.86
C VAL A 155 14.80 -9.81 -4.37
N PRO A 156 13.57 -9.85 -4.90
CA PRO A 156 13.37 -10.06 -6.33
C PRO A 156 13.93 -8.91 -7.17
N GLU A 157 14.21 -9.21 -8.43
CA GLU A 157 14.62 -8.17 -9.39
C GLU A 157 13.49 -7.16 -9.56
N MET A 158 13.75 -5.92 -9.14
CA MET A 158 12.78 -4.82 -9.21
C MET A 158 12.85 -4.14 -10.58
N ILE A 159 11.77 -4.22 -11.35
CA ILE A 159 11.68 -3.64 -12.70
C ILE A 159 11.02 -2.27 -12.60
N CYS A 160 11.74 -1.24 -13.03
CA CYS A 160 11.23 0.13 -13.06
C CYS A 160 10.20 0.31 -14.19
N VAL A 161 9.04 0.89 -13.89
CA VAL A 161 7.94 1.07 -14.85
C VAL A 161 7.99 2.44 -15.53
N ASP A 162 8.21 3.48 -14.74
CA ASP A 162 8.06 4.88 -15.16
C ASP A 162 9.41 5.62 -15.32
N GLY A 163 10.52 4.89 -15.18
CA GLY A 163 11.86 5.46 -15.16
C GLY A 163 12.21 6.20 -13.87
N ASN A 164 11.36 6.10 -12.84
CA ASN A 164 11.52 6.82 -11.58
C ASN A 164 11.04 5.97 -10.38
N MET A 165 9.88 6.30 -9.79
CA MET A 165 9.44 5.81 -8.47
C MET A 165 8.86 4.41 -8.51
N VAL A 166 8.03 4.11 -9.51
CA VAL A 166 7.23 2.89 -9.56
C VAL A 166 8.05 1.70 -10.02
N HIS A 167 8.14 0.69 -9.18
CA HIS A 167 8.79 -0.58 -9.51
C HIS A 167 7.82 -1.75 -9.30
N TYR A 168 8.07 -2.85 -9.99
CA TYR A 168 7.32 -4.09 -9.78
C TYR A 168 8.20 -5.32 -9.92
N PHE A 169 7.69 -6.44 -9.42
CA PHE A 169 8.21 -7.77 -9.69
C PHE A 169 7.07 -8.79 -9.82
N ILE A 170 7.39 -9.97 -10.32
CA ILE A 170 6.45 -11.09 -10.46
C ILE A 170 6.83 -12.16 -9.42
N LYS A 171 5.84 -12.62 -8.62
CA LYS A 171 6.02 -13.68 -7.63
C LYS A 171 6.17 -15.06 -8.27
#